data_8babc225b9fafafe2f151b05485a8520
#
_entry.id   8babc225b9fafafe2f151b05485a8520
#
_cell.length_a   1.000
_cell.length_b   1.000
_cell.length_c   1.000
_cell.angle_alpha   90.00
_cell.angle_beta   90.00
_cell.angle_gamma   90.00
#
_symmetry.space_group_name_H-M   'P 1'
#
loop_
_entity.id
_entity.type
_entity.pdbx_description
1 polymer ?
#
loop_
_entity_poly.entity_id
_entity_poly.type
_entity_poly.pdbx_seq_one_letter_code
_entity_poly.pdbx_strand_id
1 'polypeptide(L)'
;MAKTIIADPPVKAKPFVDMELLAKLHPELMNDAFVYVHCHFNNQWQEMLIRIWKTTFLVDKNSSSKAELIHAENISYAPQWTLIPDLQPFTFLLIFAGLPKSCKVFDLLEQISEPGGFHVANIRRNETDVYHVDLV
;
A
#
# COMPACT_ATOMS: atom_id res chain seq x y z
N MET A 1 5.67 -6.64 -11.69
CA MET A 1 5.78 -5.21 -11.47
C MET A 1 6.41 -4.91 -10.13
N ALA A 2 5.75 -5.11 -9.05
CA ALA A 2 6.34 -4.91 -7.74
C ALA A 2 7.05 -6.17 -7.31
N LYS A 3 8.11 -6.06 -6.56
CA LYS A 3 8.81 -7.27 -6.24
C LYS A 3 9.73 -7.24 -5.05
N THR A 4 10.11 -6.10 -4.55
CA THR A 4 11.16 -6.08 -3.56
C THR A 4 10.74 -5.25 -2.37
N ILE A 5 11.00 -5.79 -1.21
CA ILE A 5 10.81 -5.06 0.04
C ILE A 5 12.10 -4.32 0.34
N ILE A 6 11.98 -3.05 0.60
CA ILE A 6 13.10 -2.23 1.01
C ILE A 6 13.35 -2.48 2.49
N ALA A 7 14.59 -2.48 2.90
CA ALA A 7 14.93 -2.54 4.30
C ALA A 7 14.23 -1.40 5.06
N ASP A 8 13.85 -1.63 6.29
CA ASP A 8 13.18 -0.63 7.09
C ASP A 8 13.97 0.67 7.11
N PRO A 9 13.31 1.81 6.91
CA PRO A 9 13.99 3.09 7.01
C PRO A 9 14.40 3.37 8.45
N PRO A 10 15.37 4.25 8.66
CA PRO A 10 15.75 4.64 10.00
C PRO A 10 14.60 5.26 10.79
N VAL A 11 13.72 5.98 10.12
CA VAL A 11 12.55 6.58 10.73
C VAL A 11 11.37 5.67 10.52
N LYS A 12 10.80 5.17 11.60
CA LYS A 12 9.68 4.24 11.56
C LYS A 12 8.40 4.84 12.12
N ALA A 13 8.27 6.14 12.05
CA ALA A 13 7.07 6.82 12.51
C ALA A 13 5.94 6.65 11.52
N LYS A 14 4.73 6.60 12.02
CA LYS A 14 3.54 6.57 11.16
C LYS A 14 3.47 7.87 10.39
N PRO A 15 3.08 7.84 9.11
CA PRO A 15 2.93 9.06 8.33
C PRO A 15 1.83 9.93 8.89
N PHE A 16 1.93 11.23 8.63
CA PHE A 16 0.85 12.14 8.97
C PHE A 16 -0.32 11.91 8.01
N VAL A 17 -1.47 11.59 8.55
CA VAL A 17 -2.70 11.37 7.80
C VAL A 17 -3.83 12.06 8.55
N ASP A 18 -4.77 12.61 7.82
CA ASP A 18 -5.93 13.25 8.42
C ASP A 18 -6.79 12.20 9.12
N MET A 19 -6.73 12.18 10.44
CA MET A 19 -7.47 11.20 11.24
C MET A 19 -8.97 11.43 11.16
N GLU A 20 -9.41 12.64 10.96
CA GLU A 20 -10.83 12.91 10.75
C GLU A 20 -11.33 12.27 9.47
N LEU A 21 -10.53 12.34 8.43
CA LEU A 21 -10.87 11.71 7.16
C LEU A 21 -10.98 10.21 7.31
N LEU A 22 -10.02 9.58 7.97
CA LEU A 22 -10.06 8.13 8.19
C LEU A 22 -11.26 7.71 9.03
N ALA A 23 -11.54 8.44 10.08
CA ALA A 23 -12.69 8.15 10.94
C ALA A 23 -14.01 8.32 10.19
N LYS A 24 -14.07 9.29 9.30
CA LYS A 24 -15.28 9.55 8.51
C LYS A 24 -15.53 8.44 7.50
N LEU A 25 -14.47 7.92 6.91
CA LEU A 25 -14.57 6.85 5.93
C LEU A 25 -14.83 5.50 6.58
N HIS A 26 -14.24 5.27 7.75
CA HIS A 26 -14.30 3.99 8.45
C HIS A 26 -14.40 4.20 9.96
N PRO A 27 -15.57 4.63 10.46
CA PRO A 27 -15.73 4.90 11.90
C PRO A 27 -15.39 3.71 12.79
N GLU A 28 -15.61 2.50 12.30
CA GLU A 28 -15.35 1.28 13.05
C GLU A 28 -13.86 0.97 13.21
N LEU A 29 -13.01 1.65 12.46
CA LEU A 29 -11.57 1.40 12.47
C LEU A 29 -10.81 2.52 13.16
N MET A 30 -11.46 3.19 14.08
CA MET A 30 -10.83 4.32 14.78
C MET A 30 -9.78 3.84 15.75
N ASN A 31 -8.57 4.03 15.44
CA ASN A 31 -7.43 3.97 16.34
C ASN A 31 -6.19 3.48 15.60
N ASP A 32 -5.33 2.77 16.28
CA ASP A 32 -4.02 2.39 15.79
C ASP A 32 -4.00 1.16 14.90
N ALA A 33 -5.15 0.70 14.46
CA ALA A 33 -5.22 -0.57 13.74
C ALA A 33 -4.92 -0.46 12.24
N PHE A 34 -4.34 0.63 11.79
CA PHE A 34 -4.04 0.80 10.37
C PHE A 34 -2.64 0.32 10.02
N VAL A 35 -2.49 -0.12 8.78
CA VAL A 35 -1.20 -0.48 8.22
C VAL A 35 -0.90 0.48 7.07
N TYR A 36 0.30 1.05 7.07
CA TYR A 36 0.72 2.06 6.11
C TYR A 36 1.77 1.49 5.19
N VAL A 37 1.55 1.57 3.89
CA VAL A 37 2.51 1.06 2.91
C VAL A 37 2.86 2.18 1.94
N HIS A 38 4.12 2.62 2.01
CA HIS A 38 4.67 3.57 1.05
C HIS A 38 5.18 2.79 -0.15
N CYS A 39 4.65 3.12 -1.31
CA CYS A 39 5.03 2.46 -2.56
C CYS A 39 5.91 3.41 -3.36
N HIS A 40 7.10 2.94 -3.71
CA HIS A 40 8.08 3.73 -4.42
C HIS A 40 8.23 3.20 -5.84
N PHE A 41 8.03 4.07 -6.79
CA PHE A 41 8.14 3.72 -8.20
C PHE A 41 9.18 4.64 -8.85
N ASN A 42 10.25 4.03 -9.34
CA ASN A 42 11.31 4.78 -10.01
C ASN A 42 11.10 4.69 -11.51
N ASN A 43 10.39 5.68 -12.04
CA ASN A 43 10.08 5.70 -13.47
C ASN A 43 11.30 6.11 -14.27
N GLN A 44 11.87 5.13 -15.01
CA GLN A 44 13.07 5.36 -15.85
C GLN A 44 12.72 5.47 -17.31
N TRP A 45 11.46 5.57 -17.62
CA TRP A 45 10.98 5.64 -18.98
C TRP A 45 10.31 6.98 -19.23
N GLN A 46 9.60 7.09 -20.33
CA GLN A 46 8.75 8.25 -20.56
C GLN A 46 7.60 8.25 -19.58
N GLU A 47 6.86 9.34 -19.55
CA GLU A 47 5.74 9.47 -18.62
C GLU A 47 4.77 8.30 -18.77
N MET A 48 4.15 7.91 -17.66
CA MET A 48 3.18 6.83 -17.63
C MET A 48 2.02 7.16 -16.72
N LEU A 49 0.96 6.40 -16.88
CA LEU A 49 -0.24 6.53 -16.07
C LEU A 49 -0.35 5.35 -15.13
N ILE A 50 -0.68 5.62 -13.88
CA ILE A 50 -0.91 4.59 -12.89
C ILE A 50 -2.22 4.85 -12.16
N ARG A 51 -2.74 3.81 -11.54
CA ARG A 51 -3.91 3.90 -10.69
C ARG A 51 -3.91 2.71 -9.75
N ILE A 52 -4.74 2.79 -8.71
CA ILE A 52 -4.92 1.70 -7.76
C ILE A 52 -6.38 1.25 -7.78
N TRP A 53 -6.60 -0.04 -7.60
CA TRP A 53 -7.95 -0.60 -7.50
C TRP A 53 -8.30 -0.77 -6.04
N LYS A 54 -9.57 -0.55 -5.72
CA LYS A 54 -10.06 -0.76 -4.35
C LYS A 54 -9.96 -2.20 -3.92
N THR A 55 -9.82 -3.12 -4.86
CA THR A 55 -9.61 -4.54 -4.58
C THR A 55 -8.14 -4.87 -4.35
N THR A 56 -7.45 -4.00 -3.64
CA THR A 56 -6.07 -4.19 -3.22
C THR A 56 -6.10 -4.56 -1.74
N PHE A 57 -5.38 -5.62 -1.39
CA PHE A 57 -5.42 -6.17 -0.04
C PHE A 57 -4.03 -6.48 0.48
N LEU A 58 -3.92 -6.52 1.80
CA LEU A 58 -2.82 -7.21 2.46
C LEU A 58 -3.33 -8.60 2.84
N VAL A 59 -2.61 -9.63 2.45
CA VAL A 59 -3.03 -11.01 2.65
C VAL A 59 -2.06 -11.72 3.59
N ASP A 60 -2.56 -12.20 4.72
CA ASP A 60 -1.77 -12.96 5.67
C ASP A 60 -1.33 -14.28 5.04
N LYS A 61 -0.04 -14.56 5.06
CA LYS A 61 0.50 -15.76 4.45
C LYS A 61 0.02 -17.03 5.14
N ASN A 62 -0.32 -16.95 6.42
CA ASN A 62 -0.62 -18.15 7.20
C ASN A 62 -2.10 -18.41 7.42
N SER A 63 -2.95 -17.40 7.28
CA SER A 63 -4.36 -17.56 7.63
C SER A 63 -5.32 -17.16 6.54
N SER A 64 -4.83 -16.62 5.45
CA SER A 64 -5.66 -16.10 4.36
C SER A 64 -6.52 -14.90 4.75
N SER A 65 -6.33 -14.35 5.94
CA SER A 65 -7.00 -13.12 6.32
C SER A 65 -6.56 -11.97 5.43
N LYS A 66 -7.51 -11.12 5.08
CA LYS A 66 -7.23 -9.97 4.21
C LYS A 66 -7.52 -8.68 4.93
N ALA A 67 -6.65 -7.70 4.76
CA ALA A 67 -6.89 -6.33 5.21
C ALA A 67 -7.25 -5.48 4.00
N GLU A 68 -8.36 -4.78 4.08
CA GLU A 68 -8.86 -3.98 2.97
C GLU A 68 -8.12 -2.66 2.84
N LEU A 69 -7.98 -2.20 1.61
CA LEU A 69 -7.49 -0.86 1.33
C LEU A 69 -8.55 0.15 1.76
N ILE A 70 -8.17 1.05 2.67
CA ILE A 70 -9.07 2.05 3.21
C ILE A 70 -8.91 3.38 2.49
N HIS A 71 -7.68 3.76 2.23
CA HIS A 71 -7.37 5.08 1.69
C HIS A 71 -6.07 5.03 0.89
N ALA A 72 -5.99 5.87 -0.13
CA ALA A 72 -4.79 6.00 -0.94
C ALA A 72 -4.49 7.48 -1.11
N GLU A 73 -3.21 7.84 -1.03
CA GLU A 73 -2.76 9.21 -1.21
C GLU A 73 -1.74 9.29 -2.33
N ASN A 74 -1.84 10.32 -3.13
CA ASN A 74 -0.96 10.59 -4.26
C ASN A 74 -1.10 9.57 -5.39
N ILE A 75 -2.23 8.87 -5.44
CA ILE A 75 -2.58 7.98 -6.53
C ILE A 75 -4.10 7.95 -6.65
N SER A 76 -4.60 7.80 -7.86
CA SER A 76 -6.04 7.78 -8.12
C SER A 76 -6.58 6.36 -8.07
N TYR A 77 -7.83 6.24 -7.61
CA TYR A 77 -8.56 4.98 -7.75
C TYR A 77 -9.04 4.79 -9.18
N ALA A 78 -9.00 3.57 -9.65
CA ALA A 78 -9.61 3.21 -10.92
C ALA A 78 -11.08 3.67 -10.93
N PRO A 79 -11.59 4.21 -12.01
CA PRO A 79 -11.02 4.29 -13.35
C PRO A 79 -10.14 5.52 -13.60
N GLN A 80 -9.93 6.36 -12.62
CA GLN A 80 -9.11 7.56 -12.78
C GLN A 80 -7.62 7.20 -12.89
N TRP A 81 -6.86 8.03 -13.58
CA TRP A 81 -5.43 7.82 -13.77
C TRP A 81 -4.63 8.94 -13.12
N THR A 82 -3.45 8.58 -12.61
CA THR A 82 -2.45 9.53 -12.11
C THR A 82 -1.27 9.51 -13.06
N LEU A 83 -0.84 10.70 -13.49
CA LEU A 83 0.31 10.84 -14.38
C LEU A 83 1.60 10.81 -13.56
N ILE A 84 2.53 9.94 -13.96
CA ILE A 84 3.89 9.95 -13.44
C ILE A 84 4.78 10.60 -14.49
N PRO A 85 5.46 11.71 -14.18
CA PRO A 85 6.37 12.34 -15.12
C PRO A 85 7.52 11.39 -15.49
N ASP A 86 8.09 11.60 -16.65
CA ASP A 86 9.20 10.80 -17.12
C ASP A 86 10.45 11.03 -16.26
N LEU A 87 11.24 9.98 -16.10
CA LEU A 87 12.53 10.01 -15.42
C LEU A 87 12.47 10.56 -13.99
N GLN A 88 11.33 10.37 -13.31
CA GLN A 88 11.18 10.89 -11.95
C GLN A 88 10.71 9.79 -11.00
N PRO A 89 11.25 9.79 -9.78
CA PRO A 89 10.71 8.91 -8.76
C PRO A 89 9.31 9.34 -8.37
N PHE A 90 8.48 8.39 -8.03
CA PHE A 90 7.12 8.64 -7.62
C PHE A 90 6.79 7.79 -6.41
N THR A 91 6.18 8.39 -5.41
CA THR A 91 5.80 7.67 -4.19
C THR A 91 4.33 7.92 -3.90
N PHE A 92 3.63 6.86 -3.56
CA PHE A 92 2.25 6.98 -3.09
C PHE A 92 2.07 6.14 -1.84
N LEU A 93 1.03 6.46 -1.09
CA LEU A 93 0.75 5.82 0.18
C LEU A 93 -0.55 5.05 0.10
N LEU A 94 -0.52 3.81 0.57
CA LEU A 94 -1.72 2.99 0.74
C LEU A 94 -1.92 2.74 2.22
N ILE A 95 -3.15 2.93 2.68
CA ILE A 95 -3.52 2.70 4.08
C ILE A 95 -4.54 1.58 4.11
N PHE A 96 -4.24 0.57 4.91
CA PHE A 96 -5.08 -0.63 5.03
C PHE A 96 -5.64 -0.75 6.43
N ALA A 97 -6.74 -1.49 6.54
CA ALA A 97 -7.22 -1.95 7.83
C ALA A 97 -6.15 -2.80 8.51
N GLY A 98 -6.27 -2.96 9.82
CA GLY A 98 -5.27 -3.71 10.56
C GLY A 98 -5.25 -5.18 10.21
N LEU A 99 -4.08 -5.78 10.32
CA LEU A 99 -3.89 -7.22 10.22
C LEU A 99 -3.94 -7.84 11.61
N PRO A 100 -4.31 -9.12 11.74
CA PRO A 100 -4.23 -9.80 13.02
C PRO A 100 -2.82 -9.71 13.60
N LYS A 101 -2.72 -9.58 14.91
CA LYS A 101 -1.41 -9.50 15.57
C LYS A 101 -0.58 -10.75 15.36
N SER A 102 -1.23 -11.87 15.10
CA SER A 102 -0.54 -13.13 14.80
C SER A 102 0.08 -13.16 13.42
N CYS A 103 -0.29 -12.23 12.55
CA CYS A 103 0.28 -12.18 11.21
C CYS A 103 1.74 -11.72 11.27
N LYS A 104 2.63 -12.55 10.80
CA LYS A 104 4.07 -12.26 10.80
C LYS A 104 4.59 -11.88 9.43
N VAL A 105 3.96 -12.37 8.39
CA VAL A 105 4.35 -12.13 7.00
C VAL A 105 3.09 -11.99 6.18
N PHE A 106 3.07 -11.02 5.30
CA PHE A 106 1.91 -10.80 4.44
C PHE A 106 2.33 -10.38 3.04
N ASP A 107 1.39 -10.46 2.11
CA ASP A 107 1.58 -10.01 0.74
C ASP A 107 0.73 -8.78 0.50
N LEU A 108 1.23 -7.89 -0.34
CA LEU A 108 0.43 -6.80 -0.92
C LEU A 108 -0.05 -7.29 -2.28
N LEU A 109 -1.35 -7.38 -2.46
CA LEU A 109 -1.94 -7.95 -3.65
C LEU A 109 -3.07 -7.09 -4.20
N GLU A 110 -2.94 -6.70 -5.45
CA GLU A 110 -3.99 -6.00 -6.18
C GLU A 110 -4.75 -7.04 -7.01
N GLN A 111 -5.98 -7.35 -6.60
CA GLN A 111 -6.81 -8.33 -7.28
C GLN A 111 -7.65 -7.66 -8.35
N ILE A 112 -7.28 -7.88 -9.60
CA ILE A 112 -8.02 -7.36 -10.73
C ILE A 112 -8.18 -8.45 -11.77
N SER A 113 -9.20 -8.32 -12.62
CA SER A 113 -9.49 -9.31 -13.64
C SER A 113 -8.58 -9.23 -14.84
N GLU A 114 -7.87 -8.12 -15.00
CA GLU A 114 -6.94 -7.91 -16.10
C GLU A 114 -5.51 -8.12 -15.63
N PRO A 115 -4.56 -8.35 -16.55
CA PRO A 115 -3.15 -8.52 -16.16
C PRO A 115 -2.55 -7.22 -15.66
N GLY A 116 -1.48 -7.32 -14.88
CA GLY A 116 -0.73 -6.16 -14.44
C GLY A 116 -1.00 -5.69 -13.02
N GLY A 117 -1.75 -6.44 -12.24
CA GLY A 117 -1.96 -6.10 -10.83
C GLY A 117 -0.67 -6.19 -10.02
N PHE A 118 -0.56 -5.37 -8.98
CA PHE A 118 0.60 -5.41 -8.09
C PHE A 118 0.60 -6.65 -7.24
N HIS A 119 1.79 -7.20 -7.04
CA HIS A 119 1.97 -8.27 -6.06
C HIS A 119 3.36 -8.15 -5.46
N VAL A 120 3.41 -7.78 -4.20
CA VAL A 120 4.65 -7.74 -3.43
C VAL A 120 4.55 -8.80 -2.36
N ALA A 121 5.38 -9.82 -2.47
CA ALA A 121 5.29 -11.00 -1.60
C ALA A 121 6.20 -10.86 -0.39
N ASN A 122 5.80 -11.53 0.69
CA ASN A 122 6.66 -11.78 1.85
C ASN A 122 7.13 -10.51 2.56
N ILE A 123 6.20 -9.62 2.81
CA ILE A 123 6.48 -8.43 3.62
C ILE A 123 6.49 -8.86 5.07
N ARG A 124 7.62 -8.64 5.74
CA ARG A 124 7.75 -9.02 7.15
C ARG A 124 7.11 -7.96 8.03
N ARG A 125 6.33 -8.43 9.00
CA ARG A 125 5.67 -7.54 9.94
C ARG A 125 6.72 -6.84 10.80
N ASN A 126 6.55 -5.53 11.01
CA ASN A 126 7.38 -4.78 11.94
C ASN A 126 6.52 -4.22 13.08
N GLU A 127 7.11 -3.49 13.99
CA GLU A 127 6.41 -2.99 15.18
C GLU A 127 5.56 -1.76 14.92
N THR A 128 5.87 -1.01 13.87
CA THR A 128 5.20 0.27 13.61
C THR A 128 4.08 0.16 12.60
N ASP A 129 4.00 -0.96 11.87
CA ASP A 129 3.08 -1.16 10.76
C ASP A 129 3.21 -0.08 9.68
N VAL A 130 4.44 0.38 9.47
CA VAL A 130 4.80 1.28 8.38
C VAL A 130 5.81 0.57 7.51
N TYR A 131 5.50 0.43 6.22
CA TYR A 131 6.28 -0.36 5.29
C TYR A 131 6.64 0.45 4.06
N HIS A 132 7.74 0.09 3.42
CA HIS A 132 8.18 0.68 2.18
C HIS A 132 8.44 -0.43 1.18
N VAL A 133 7.84 -0.33 0.01
CA VAL A 133 8.02 -1.32 -1.05
C VAL A 133 8.40 -0.64 -2.34
N ASP A 134 9.20 -1.33 -3.15
CA ASP A 134 9.58 -0.87 -4.48
C ASP A 134 8.68 -1.51 -5.51
N LEU A 135 8.16 -0.68 -6.40
CA LEU A 135 7.42 -1.11 -7.58
C LEU A 135 8.28 -0.86 -8.81
N VAL A 136 8.35 -1.83 -9.65
CA VAL A 136 9.18 -1.74 -10.86
C VAL A 136 8.34 -1.74 -12.11
#